data_37d14db889df37dba33973895ab1ac34
#
_entry.id   37d14db889df37dba33973895ab1ac34
#
_cell.length_a   1.000
_cell.length_b   1.000
_cell.length_c   1.000
_cell.angle_alpha   90.00
_cell.angle_beta   90.00
_cell.angle_gamma   90.00
#
_symmetry.space_group_name_H-M   'P 1'
#
loop_
_entity.id
_entity.type
_entity.pdbx_description
1 polymer ?
#
loop_
_entity_poly.entity_id
_entity_poly.type
_entity_poly.pdbx_seq_one_letter_code
_entity_poly.pdbx_strand_id
1 'polypeptide(L)'
;MANYYYLMNKDEKVLLFREIQDRYGESFFENCERYHAPLPVSLQGIPNQHIGSWLQQRKVPSHRRHIKKLLDQLGMTNLQGYIDLSHATSLNDTFWVKKADSDIRWPDVSLYCNPFDDVVAQIAFDGILSDFHFSSPSPEFSTDGAYAKCWKREKDGNIYLIKRGNEAFGQPGCEPYSEYYAAQIAEILCPKRIPCLLYTSMLSPYSSILAASSTTSPRTS
;
A
#
# COMPACT_ATOMS: atom_id res chain seq x y z
N MET A 1 7.97 -5.79 28.02
CA MET A 1 7.28 -4.46 28.10
C MET A 1 6.25 -4.41 27.00
N ALA A 2 5.07 -3.85 27.22
CA ALA A 2 4.07 -3.72 26.17
C ALA A 2 4.46 -2.57 25.22
N ASN A 3 4.43 -2.82 23.91
CA ASN A 3 4.66 -1.80 22.90
C ASN A 3 3.34 -1.06 22.65
N TYR A 4 3.37 0.27 22.77
CA TYR A 4 2.22 1.13 22.51
C TYR A 4 2.36 1.85 21.19
N TYR A 5 1.23 2.03 20.49
CA TYR A 5 1.15 2.65 19.18
C TYR A 5 -0.01 3.62 19.11
N TYR A 6 0.14 4.65 18.29
CA TYR A 6 -0.95 5.51 17.88
C TYR A 6 -1.35 5.20 16.43
N LEU A 7 -2.66 4.97 16.21
CA LEU A 7 -3.25 5.21 14.91
C LEU A 7 -3.42 6.72 14.77
N MET A 8 -2.92 7.25 13.68
CA MET A 8 -2.91 8.66 13.35
C MET A 8 -3.76 8.93 12.10
N ASN A 9 -4.34 10.12 12.01
CA ASN A 9 -4.87 10.68 10.77
C ASN A 9 -4.10 11.97 10.50
N LYS A 10 -3.18 11.98 9.55
CA LYS A 10 -2.15 13.01 9.44
C LYS A 10 -1.44 13.20 10.81
N ASP A 11 -1.47 14.40 11.38
CA ASP A 11 -0.86 14.68 12.68
C ASP A 11 -1.82 14.53 13.88
N GLU A 12 -3.08 14.11 13.65
CA GLU A 12 -4.08 13.91 14.70
C GLU A 12 -4.07 12.47 15.24
N LYS A 13 -4.11 12.33 16.57
CA LYS A 13 -4.26 11.03 17.24
C LYS A 13 -5.70 10.53 17.11
N VAL A 14 -5.88 9.30 16.68
CA VAL A 14 -7.19 8.64 16.48
C VAL A 14 -7.44 7.58 17.54
N LEU A 15 -6.48 6.70 17.77
CA LEU A 15 -6.59 5.56 18.67
C LEU A 15 -5.22 5.24 19.26
N LEU A 16 -5.17 5.00 20.57
CA LEU A 16 -4.04 4.35 21.24
C LEU A 16 -4.31 2.85 21.31
N PHE A 17 -3.37 2.03 20.94
CA PHE A 17 -3.44 0.58 21.05
C PHE A 17 -2.09 0.00 21.49
N ARG A 18 -2.10 -1.24 21.95
CA ARG A 18 -0.91 -1.94 22.41
C ARG A 18 -0.78 -3.31 21.76
N GLU A 19 0.44 -3.76 21.63
CA GLU A 19 0.77 -5.13 21.29
C GLU A 19 0.74 -5.99 22.56
N ILE A 20 0.05 -7.13 22.47
CA ILE A 20 0.00 -8.13 23.53
C ILE A 20 0.50 -9.44 22.92
N GLN A 21 1.29 -10.18 23.68
CA GLN A 21 1.68 -11.55 23.34
C GLN A 21 0.90 -12.53 24.19
N ASP A 22 0.38 -13.55 23.55
CA ASP A 22 -0.24 -14.66 24.25
C ASP A 22 0.82 -15.59 24.86
N ARG A 23 0.36 -16.62 25.58
CA ARG A 23 1.23 -17.62 26.20
C ARG A 23 2.02 -18.48 25.19
N TYR A 24 1.67 -18.43 23.91
CA TYR A 24 2.35 -19.13 22.81
C TYR A 24 3.30 -18.22 22.04
N GLY A 25 3.39 -16.92 22.42
CA GLY A 25 4.23 -15.91 21.76
C GLY A 25 3.59 -15.31 20.52
N GLU A 26 2.31 -15.58 20.24
CA GLU A 26 1.59 -14.93 19.17
C GLU A 26 1.20 -13.51 19.57
N SER A 27 1.52 -12.54 18.68
CA SER A 27 1.21 -11.13 18.90
C SER A 27 -0.16 -10.76 18.36
N PHE A 28 -0.93 -10.03 19.13
CA PHE A 28 -2.18 -9.40 18.72
C PHE A 28 -2.28 -7.98 19.29
N PHE A 29 -3.17 -7.17 18.73
CA PHE A 29 -3.32 -5.78 19.11
C PHE A 29 -4.63 -5.50 19.82
N GLU A 30 -4.55 -4.77 20.93
CA GLU A 30 -5.69 -4.39 21.75
C GLU A 30 -5.86 -2.86 21.74
N ASN A 31 -7.10 -2.40 21.54
CA ASN A 31 -7.45 -0.99 21.62
C ASN A 31 -7.42 -0.53 23.08
N CYS A 32 -6.73 0.57 23.37
CA CYS A 32 -6.60 1.13 24.73
C CYS A 32 -7.44 2.39 24.93
N GLU A 33 -7.30 3.39 24.06
CA GLU A 33 -7.94 4.69 24.21
C GLU A 33 -8.32 5.26 22.85
N ARG A 34 -9.53 5.82 22.74
CA ARG A 34 -10.01 6.50 21.55
C ARG A 34 -9.98 8.00 21.71
N TYR A 35 -9.49 8.72 20.69
CA TYR A 35 -9.50 10.17 20.61
C TYR A 35 -10.69 10.67 19.78
N HIS A 36 -10.88 12.01 19.72
CA HIS A 36 -12.04 12.61 19.03
C HIS A 36 -11.96 12.56 17.50
N ALA A 37 -10.77 12.35 16.94
CA ALA A 37 -10.59 12.25 15.48
C ALA A 37 -11.39 11.07 14.88
N PRO A 38 -11.90 11.19 13.64
CA PRO A 38 -12.71 10.14 13.02
C PRO A 38 -11.88 8.87 12.79
N LEU A 39 -12.49 7.72 13.06
CA LEU A 39 -11.92 6.41 12.72
C LEU A 39 -11.95 6.17 11.21
N PRO A 40 -11.06 5.34 10.67
CA PRO A 40 -11.22 4.76 9.33
C PRO A 40 -12.61 4.16 9.17
N VAL A 41 -13.20 4.32 7.98
CA VAL A 41 -14.57 3.83 7.71
C VAL A 41 -14.74 2.35 8.07
N SER A 42 -13.74 1.54 7.79
CA SER A 42 -13.73 0.10 8.11
C SER A 42 -13.66 -0.20 9.61
N LEU A 43 -13.31 0.77 10.46
CA LEU A 43 -13.35 0.65 11.93
C LEU A 43 -14.59 1.31 12.53
N GLN A 44 -15.48 1.89 11.72
CA GLN A 44 -16.72 2.50 12.19
C GLN A 44 -17.85 1.48 12.22
N GLY A 45 -18.64 1.52 13.31
CA GLY A 45 -19.92 0.82 13.36
C GLY A 45 -19.91 -0.68 13.66
N ILE A 46 -18.76 -1.31 13.84
CA ILE A 46 -18.65 -2.71 14.24
C ILE A 46 -18.17 -2.77 15.70
N PRO A 47 -19.03 -3.15 16.65
CA PRO A 47 -18.57 -3.42 18.02
C PRO A 47 -17.49 -4.50 17.99
N ASN A 48 -16.35 -4.28 18.62
CA ASN A 48 -15.21 -5.19 18.70
C ASN A 48 -14.34 -5.34 17.43
N GLN A 49 -14.40 -4.44 16.46
CA GLN A 49 -13.42 -4.46 15.38
C GLN A 49 -12.07 -3.99 15.94
N HIS A 50 -11.16 -4.96 16.10
CA HIS A 50 -9.83 -4.70 16.62
C HIS A 50 -8.95 -4.05 15.54
N ILE A 51 -8.12 -3.13 15.96
CA ILE A 51 -7.10 -2.49 15.10
C ILE A 51 -6.24 -3.51 14.33
N GLY A 52 -6.00 -4.69 14.91
CA GLY A 52 -5.27 -5.77 14.26
C GLY A 52 -5.92 -6.25 12.96
N SER A 53 -7.25 -6.35 12.92
CA SER A 53 -7.98 -6.71 11.70
C SER A 53 -7.83 -5.64 10.61
N TRP A 54 -7.87 -4.36 10.99
CA TRP A 54 -7.64 -3.25 10.07
C TRP A 54 -6.22 -3.27 9.50
N LEU A 55 -5.21 -3.50 10.34
CA LEU A 55 -3.82 -3.63 9.92
C LEU A 55 -3.62 -4.81 8.97
N GLN A 56 -4.25 -5.95 9.25
CA GLN A 56 -4.16 -7.14 8.42
C GLN A 56 -4.80 -6.92 7.04
N GLN A 57 -5.93 -6.24 6.96
CA GLN A 57 -6.59 -5.90 5.70
C GLN A 57 -5.80 -4.87 4.89
N ARG A 58 -5.04 -4.01 5.58
CA ARG A 58 -4.24 -2.95 4.97
C ARG A 58 -2.91 -3.44 4.43
N LYS A 59 -2.35 -4.49 5.04
CA LYS A 59 -1.10 -5.09 4.60
C LYS A 59 -1.28 -5.78 3.26
N VAL A 60 -0.30 -5.60 2.37
CA VAL A 60 -0.26 -6.28 1.09
C VAL A 60 -0.43 -7.80 1.27
N PRO A 61 -1.29 -8.46 0.46
CA PRO A 61 -1.47 -9.91 0.54
C PRO A 61 -0.17 -10.66 0.21
N SER A 62 0.21 -11.63 1.04
CA SER A 62 1.44 -12.42 0.84
C SER A 62 1.43 -13.27 -0.44
N HIS A 63 0.23 -13.57 -0.99
CA HIS A 63 0.08 -14.30 -2.25
C HIS A 63 0.22 -13.41 -3.49
N ARG A 64 0.35 -12.08 -3.33
CA ARG A 64 0.63 -11.19 -4.46
C ARG A 64 1.95 -11.59 -5.11
N ARG A 65 1.94 -11.64 -6.43
CA ARG A 65 3.10 -12.03 -7.22
C ARG A 65 4.33 -11.16 -6.88
N HIS A 66 5.47 -11.79 -6.72
CA HIS A 66 6.78 -11.20 -6.40
C HIS A 66 6.93 -10.58 -5.00
N ILE A 67 5.84 -10.39 -4.22
CA ILE A 67 5.92 -9.65 -2.96
C ILE A 67 6.42 -10.51 -1.78
N LYS A 68 6.15 -11.81 -1.77
CA LYS A 68 6.46 -12.67 -0.62
C LYS A 68 7.93 -12.63 -0.22
N LYS A 69 8.83 -12.82 -1.19
CA LYS A 69 10.28 -12.81 -0.93
C LYS A 69 10.76 -11.46 -0.39
N LEU A 70 10.19 -10.37 -0.91
CA LEU A 70 10.49 -9.02 -0.44
C LEU A 70 10.05 -8.84 1.02
N LEU A 71 8.85 -9.27 1.38
CA LEU A 71 8.36 -9.21 2.76
C LEU A 71 9.21 -10.05 3.71
N ASP A 72 9.63 -11.24 3.28
CA ASP A 72 10.49 -12.14 4.06
C ASP A 72 11.87 -11.47 4.32
N GLN A 73 12.49 -10.88 3.32
CA GLN A 73 13.78 -10.21 3.44
C GLN A 73 13.72 -8.96 4.32
N LEU A 74 12.61 -8.23 4.28
CA LEU A 74 12.41 -7.02 5.07
C LEU A 74 11.88 -7.29 6.49
N GLY A 75 11.66 -8.55 6.86
CA GLY A 75 11.09 -8.91 8.17
C GLY A 75 9.63 -8.50 8.34
N MET A 76 8.90 -8.24 7.24
CA MET A 76 7.49 -7.81 7.24
C MET A 76 6.50 -8.99 7.24
N THR A 77 6.90 -10.14 7.73
CA THR A 77 6.07 -11.35 7.77
C THR A 77 4.91 -11.24 8.74
N ASN A 78 5.12 -10.55 9.86
CA ASN A 78 4.11 -10.27 10.88
C ASN A 78 3.64 -8.80 10.83
N LEU A 79 2.65 -8.45 11.64
CA LEU A 79 2.12 -7.08 11.70
C LEU A 79 3.09 -6.10 12.35
N GLN A 80 3.93 -6.56 13.29
CA GLN A 80 4.94 -5.72 13.92
C GLN A 80 5.96 -5.23 12.88
N GLY A 81 6.58 -6.14 12.14
CA GLY A 81 7.53 -5.77 11.08
C GLY A 81 6.89 -4.89 10.00
N TYR A 82 5.60 -5.15 9.68
CA TYR A 82 4.85 -4.31 8.77
C TYR A 82 4.70 -2.87 9.28
N ILE A 83 4.34 -2.67 10.56
CA ILE A 83 4.23 -1.35 11.19
C ILE A 83 5.59 -0.66 11.23
N ASP A 84 6.63 -1.36 11.68
CA ASP A 84 7.96 -0.79 11.88
C ASP A 84 8.59 -0.24 10.60
N LEU A 85 8.30 -0.84 9.45
CA LEU A 85 8.87 -0.44 8.17
C LEU A 85 7.95 0.43 7.32
N SER A 86 6.64 0.14 7.29
CA SER A 86 5.70 0.83 6.41
C SER A 86 4.87 1.91 7.11
N HIS A 87 4.91 1.95 8.44
CA HIS A 87 4.00 2.76 9.24
C HIS A 87 2.52 2.56 8.87
N ALA A 88 2.18 1.43 8.25
CA ALA A 88 0.88 1.14 7.68
C ALA A 88 0.33 2.27 6.78
N THR A 89 1.19 3.02 6.11
CA THR A 89 0.80 4.09 5.17
C THR A 89 0.17 3.52 3.90
N SER A 90 -0.74 4.28 3.27
CA SER A 90 -1.39 3.92 2.01
C SER A 90 -1.68 5.16 1.17
N LEU A 91 -1.82 4.98 -0.13
CA LEU A 91 -2.32 6.00 -1.05
C LEU A 91 -3.86 6.12 -1.05
N ASN A 92 -4.56 5.26 -0.32
CA ASN A 92 -6.03 5.26 -0.28
C ASN A 92 -6.60 6.26 0.75
N ASP A 93 -5.80 6.61 1.76
CA ASP A 93 -6.21 7.50 2.84
C ASP A 93 -5.00 8.15 3.54
N THR A 94 -5.25 8.88 4.64
CA THR A 94 -4.25 9.60 5.43
C THR A 94 -4.00 8.96 6.80
N PHE A 95 -4.48 7.73 7.02
CA PHE A 95 -4.24 6.99 8.25
C PHE A 95 -2.88 6.28 8.23
N TRP A 96 -2.20 6.28 9.36
CA TRP A 96 -0.91 5.62 9.55
C TRP A 96 -0.66 5.29 11.01
N VAL A 97 0.39 4.53 11.30
CA VAL A 97 0.72 4.07 12.66
C VAL A 97 2.12 4.48 13.04
N LYS A 98 2.28 4.93 14.27
CA LYS A 98 3.59 5.17 14.88
C LYS A 98 3.68 4.59 16.28
N LYS A 99 4.91 4.29 16.74
CA LYS A 99 5.17 4.00 18.15
C LYS A 99 4.82 5.20 19.02
N ALA A 100 4.32 4.96 20.22
CA ALA A 100 3.85 6.03 21.11
C ALA A 100 4.98 6.96 21.58
N ASP A 101 6.20 6.45 21.63
CA ASP A 101 7.43 7.16 22.00
C ASP A 101 8.18 7.80 20.80
N SER A 102 7.62 7.68 19.58
CA SER A 102 8.23 8.23 18.37
C SER A 102 7.76 9.65 18.09
N ASP A 103 8.70 10.53 17.72
CA ASP A 103 8.45 11.92 17.33
C ASP A 103 8.13 12.09 15.83
N ILE A 104 8.09 10.99 15.07
CA ILE A 104 7.78 10.99 13.62
C ILE A 104 6.42 11.66 13.39
N ARG A 105 6.34 12.47 12.35
CA ARG A 105 5.16 13.23 11.93
C ARG A 105 4.68 12.82 10.54
N TRP A 106 3.47 13.23 10.18
CA TRP A 106 2.87 12.91 8.88
C TRP A 106 3.75 13.24 7.66
N PRO A 107 4.41 14.42 7.57
CA PRO A 107 5.28 14.72 6.43
C PRO A 107 6.44 13.73 6.25
N ASP A 108 6.92 13.11 7.33
CA ASP A 108 8.06 12.21 7.29
C ASP A 108 7.72 10.84 6.67
N VAL A 109 6.46 10.43 6.74
CA VAL A 109 6.01 9.09 6.31
C VAL A 109 4.99 9.11 5.17
N SER A 110 4.46 10.28 4.85
CA SER A 110 3.38 10.44 3.87
C SER A 110 3.79 9.99 2.47
N LEU A 111 3.06 9.04 1.91
CA LEU A 111 3.22 8.63 0.52
C LEU A 111 2.83 9.73 -0.49
N TYR A 112 2.16 10.78 -0.03
CA TYR A 112 1.81 11.94 -0.89
C TYR A 112 2.96 12.95 -0.98
N CYS A 113 3.79 13.04 0.06
CA CYS A 113 4.86 14.04 0.17
C CYS A 113 6.23 13.47 -0.18
N ASN A 114 6.46 12.19 0.07
CA ASN A 114 7.77 11.55 -0.08
C ASN A 114 7.90 10.83 -1.43
N PRO A 115 9.11 10.71 -1.99
CA PRO A 115 9.37 9.86 -3.13
C PRO A 115 9.11 8.39 -2.79
N PHE A 116 8.77 7.60 -3.80
CA PHE A 116 8.66 6.15 -3.64
C PHE A 116 10.03 5.49 -3.80
N ASP A 117 10.20 4.33 -3.17
CA ASP A 117 11.39 3.52 -3.35
C ASP A 117 11.31 2.78 -4.70
N ASP A 118 12.11 3.24 -5.68
CA ASP A 118 12.11 2.67 -7.05
C ASP A 118 12.58 1.21 -7.06
N VAL A 119 13.46 0.81 -6.14
CA VAL A 119 13.97 -0.58 -6.07
C VAL A 119 12.87 -1.50 -5.56
N VAL A 120 12.14 -1.10 -4.53
CA VAL A 120 10.97 -1.84 -4.03
C VAL A 120 9.89 -1.95 -5.10
N ALA A 121 9.63 -0.86 -5.83
CA ALA A 121 8.68 -0.85 -6.94
C ALA A 121 9.09 -1.82 -8.06
N GLN A 122 10.36 -1.84 -8.43
CA GLN A 122 10.89 -2.76 -9.44
C GLN A 122 10.82 -4.22 -9.00
N ILE A 123 11.19 -4.54 -7.75
CA ILE A 123 11.07 -5.90 -7.21
C ILE A 123 9.61 -6.35 -7.21
N ALA A 124 8.69 -5.49 -6.79
CA ALA A 124 7.26 -5.79 -6.76
C ALA A 124 6.67 -6.05 -8.17
N PHE A 125 7.27 -5.45 -9.19
CA PHE A 125 6.84 -5.57 -10.59
C PHE A 125 7.50 -6.74 -11.32
N ASP A 126 8.85 -6.86 -11.26
CA ASP A 126 9.64 -7.82 -12.02
C ASP A 126 10.02 -9.08 -11.22
N GLY A 127 10.02 -9.00 -9.90
CA GLY A 127 10.43 -10.09 -9.01
C GLY A 127 11.93 -10.31 -8.93
N ILE A 128 12.74 -9.41 -9.49
CA ILE A 128 14.20 -9.51 -9.47
C ILE A 128 14.68 -8.94 -8.15
N LEU A 129 15.23 -9.80 -7.30
CA LEU A 129 15.84 -9.42 -6.03
C LEU A 129 17.31 -9.04 -6.28
N SER A 130 17.68 -7.85 -5.84
CA SER A 130 19.07 -7.40 -5.71
C SER A 130 19.37 -7.08 -4.25
N ASP A 131 20.62 -7.00 -3.88
CA ASP A 131 21.00 -6.44 -2.58
C ASP A 131 20.60 -4.97 -2.55
N PHE A 132 19.71 -4.62 -1.63
CA PHE A 132 19.24 -3.24 -1.50
C PHE A 132 19.02 -2.86 -0.04
N HIS A 133 19.12 -1.58 0.22
CA HIS A 133 18.72 -0.97 1.48
C HIS A 133 17.39 -0.25 1.26
N PHE A 134 16.41 -0.57 2.08
CA PHE A 134 15.15 0.16 2.11
C PHE A 134 15.38 1.57 2.65
N SER A 135 15.03 2.59 1.87
CA SER A 135 15.36 3.98 2.18
C SER A 135 14.16 4.90 2.36
N SER A 136 13.00 4.52 1.89
CA SER A 136 11.82 5.39 1.94
C SER A 136 10.50 4.62 1.96
N PRO A 137 9.39 5.25 2.41
CA PRO A 137 8.07 4.64 2.38
C PRO A 137 7.70 4.17 0.98
N SER A 138 7.07 2.99 0.89
CA SER A 138 6.64 2.45 -0.40
C SER A 138 5.18 2.05 -0.37
N PRO A 139 4.35 2.49 -1.34
CA PRO A 139 2.95 2.11 -1.43
C PRO A 139 2.75 0.62 -1.74
N GLU A 140 3.81 -0.09 -2.14
CA GLU A 140 3.79 -1.51 -2.45
C GLU A 140 3.33 -2.37 -1.28
N PHE A 141 3.62 -1.94 -0.05
CA PHE A 141 3.30 -2.67 1.17
C PHE A 141 1.82 -2.60 1.59
N SER A 142 1.05 -1.71 0.98
CA SER A 142 -0.40 -1.55 1.22
C SER A 142 -1.24 -1.70 -0.05
N THR A 143 -0.65 -2.18 -1.14
CA THR A 143 -1.35 -2.35 -2.42
C THR A 143 -1.96 -3.73 -2.52
N ASP A 144 -3.28 -3.79 -2.67
CA ASP A 144 -4.03 -5.04 -2.80
C ASP A 144 -3.97 -5.66 -4.20
N GLY A 145 -4.42 -6.92 -4.32
CA GLY A 145 -4.58 -7.69 -5.55
C GLY A 145 -3.39 -8.59 -5.86
N ALA A 146 -3.64 -9.67 -6.64
CA ALA A 146 -2.75 -10.80 -6.85
C ALA A 146 -1.67 -10.59 -7.92
N TYR A 147 -1.91 -9.73 -8.90
CA TYR A 147 -1.01 -9.55 -10.04
C TYR A 147 0.17 -8.64 -9.73
N ALA A 148 1.26 -8.81 -10.52
CA ALA A 148 2.42 -7.94 -10.47
C ALA A 148 2.04 -6.49 -10.82
N LYS A 149 2.39 -5.56 -9.97
CA LYS A 149 2.11 -4.14 -10.13
C LYS A 149 3.07 -3.31 -9.31
N CYS A 150 3.26 -2.06 -9.70
CA CYS A 150 4.02 -1.09 -8.92
C CYS A 150 3.44 0.32 -9.05
N TRP A 151 3.79 1.16 -8.10
CA TRP A 151 3.46 2.58 -8.14
C TRP A 151 4.66 3.39 -8.60
N LYS A 152 4.40 4.38 -9.42
CA LYS A 152 5.41 5.30 -9.92
C LYS A 152 4.92 6.73 -9.82
N ARG A 153 5.79 7.61 -9.33
CA ARG A 153 5.56 9.05 -9.38
C ARG A 153 6.37 9.61 -10.54
N GLU A 154 5.67 10.22 -11.49
CA GLU A 154 6.32 10.85 -12.65
C GLU A 154 6.77 12.28 -12.31
N LYS A 155 7.59 12.86 -13.22
CA LYS A 155 8.17 14.21 -13.04
C LYS A 155 7.14 15.33 -12.98
N ASP A 156 5.95 15.09 -13.52
CA ASP A 156 4.81 16.02 -13.46
C ASP A 156 4.07 15.99 -12.11
N GLY A 157 4.52 15.13 -11.17
CA GLY A 157 3.94 14.93 -9.85
C GLY A 157 2.79 13.93 -9.80
N ASN A 158 2.32 13.44 -10.94
CA ASN A 158 1.25 12.45 -11.00
C ASN A 158 1.73 11.07 -10.50
N ILE A 159 0.82 10.34 -9.87
CA ILE A 159 1.08 8.99 -9.34
C ILE A 159 0.33 7.99 -10.20
N TYR A 160 1.05 7.02 -10.72
CA TYR A 160 0.53 5.97 -11.60
C TYR A 160 0.65 4.60 -10.94
N LEU A 161 -0.41 3.79 -11.03
CA LEU A 161 -0.37 2.36 -10.76
C LEU A 161 -0.09 1.63 -12.07
N ILE A 162 1.06 1.01 -12.17
CA ILE A 162 1.49 0.22 -13.32
C ILE A 162 1.18 -1.24 -13.03
N LYS A 163 0.43 -1.89 -13.90
CA LYS A 163 0.06 -3.30 -13.78
C LYS A 163 0.65 -4.09 -14.94
N ARG A 164 1.06 -5.31 -14.66
CA ARG A 164 1.53 -6.27 -15.65
C ARG A 164 0.42 -7.29 -15.94
N GLY A 165 0.29 -7.71 -17.19
CA GLY A 165 -0.56 -8.84 -17.55
C GLY A 165 -0.10 -10.13 -16.88
N ASN A 166 -1.00 -11.08 -16.71
CA ASN A 166 -0.65 -12.40 -16.24
C ASN A 166 0.16 -13.12 -17.32
N GLU A 167 1.12 -13.96 -16.91
CA GLU A 167 1.84 -14.84 -17.80
C GLU A 167 1.34 -16.27 -17.57
N ALA A 168 0.62 -16.82 -18.53
CA ALA A 168 0.20 -18.20 -18.52
C ALA A 168 0.89 -18.93 -19.68
N PHE A 169 1.59 -20.02 -19.39
CA PHE A 169 2.28 -20.85 -20.37
C PHE A 169 3.24 -20.08 -21.30
N GLY A 170 3.93 -19.06 -20.76
CA GLY A 170 4.87 -18.25 -21.51
C GLY A 170 4.22 -17.23 -22.47
N GLN A 171 2.90 -17.09 -22.42
CA GLN A 171 2.16 -16.08 -23.19
C GLN A 171 1.72 -14.93 -22.26
N PRO A 172 1.83 -13.67 -22.71
CA PRO A 172 1.31 -12.53 -21.96
C PRO A 172 -0.23 -12.60 -21.93
N GLY A 173 -0.81 -12.35 -20.75
CA GLY A 173 -2.26 -12.25 -20.59
C GLY A 173 -2.85 -11.02 -21.27
N CYS A 174 -4.11 -11.10 -21.61
CA CYS A 174 -4.84 -10.01 -22.26
C CYS A 174 -5.46 -9.00 -21.27
N GLU A 175 -5.21 -9.17 -19.96
CA GLU A 175 -5.83 -8.33 -18.93
C GLU A 175 -5.56 -6.82 -19.13
N PRO A 176 -4.32 -6.37 -19.46
CA PRO A 176 -4.07 -4.95 -19.71
C PRO A 176 -4.92 -4.39 -20.85
N TYR A 177 -5.11 -5.16 -21.91
CA TYR A 177 -5.94 -4.76 -23.03
C TYR A 177 -7.42 -4.69 -22.64
N SER A 178 -7.89 -5.66 -21.88
CA SER A 178 -9.27 -5.70 -21.38
C SER A 178 -9.55 -4.50 -20.47
N GLU A 179 -8.64 -4.17 -19.54
CA GLU A 179 -8.78 -3.00 -18.69
C GLU A 179 -8.74 -1.69 -19.51
N TYR A 180 -7.86 -1.60 -20.50
CA TYR A 180 -7.77 -0.44 -21.38
C TYR A 180 -9.08 -0.22 -22.16
N TYR A 181 -9.60 -1.25 -22.82
CA TYR A 181 -10.85 -1.13 -23.58
C TYR A 181 -12.05 -0.85 -22.67
N ALA A 182 -12.11 -1.46 -21.49
CA ALA A 182 -13.13 -1.16 -20.50
C ALA A 182 -13.08 0.32 -20.07
N ALA A 183 -11.87 0.88 -19.90
CA ALA A 183 -11.71 2.29 -19.57
C ALA A 183 -12.12 3.22 -20.71
N GLN A 184 -11.89 2.85 -21.99
CA GLN A 184 -12.39 3.61 -23.15
C GLN A 184 -13.93 3.62 -23.20
N ILE A 185 -14.56 2.49 -22.92
CA ILE A 185 -16.03 2.42 -22.80
C ILE A 185 -16.52 3.26 -21.62
N ALA A 186 -15.86 3.16 -20.47
CA ALA A 186 -16.19 3.94 -19.29
C ALA A 186 -16.05 5.46 -19.51
N GLU A 187 -15.18 5.90 -20.43
CA GLU A 187 -15.04 7.30 -20.81
C GLU A 187 -16.33 7.87 -21.40
N ILE A 188 -17.02 7.07 -22.18
CA ILE A 188 -18.29 7.46 -22.81
C ILE A 188 -19.43 7.48 -21.78
N LEU A 189 -19.41 6.52 -20.85
CA LEU A 189 -20.52 6.29 -19.91
C LEU A 189 -20.39 7.05 -18.59
N CYS A 190 -19.14 7.40 -18.19
CA CYS A 190 -18.85 7.88 -16.86
C CYS A 190 -17.84 9.05 -16.90
N PRO A 191 -18.28 10.32 -16.86
CA PRO A 191 -17.39 11.49 -16.96
C PRO A 191 -16.35 11.58 -15.84
N LYS A 192 -16.64 11.00 -14.65
CA LYS A 192 -15.73 10.96 -13.50
C LYS A 192 -15.10 9.58 -13.39
N ARG A 193 -14.02 9.34 -14.06
CA ARG A 193 -13.27 8.08 -14.05
C ARG A 193 -11.78 8.31 -13.83
N ILE A 194 -11.09 7.26 -13.43
CA ILE A 194 -9.62 7.23 -13.43
C ILE A 194 -9.16 6.94 -14.87
N PRO A 195 -8.31 7.81 -15.47
CA PRO A 195 -7.75 7.55 -16.78
C PRO A 195 -6.95 6.24 -16.79
N CYS A 196 -7.07 5.50 -17.88
CA CYS A 196 -6.32 4.28 -18.11
C CYS A 196 -5.55 4.41 -19.42
N LEU A 197 -4.24 4.19 -19.34
CA LEU A 197 -3.33 4.26 -20.47
C LEU A 197 -2.73 2.88 -20.73
N LEU A 198 -2.65 2.49 -22.00
CA LEU A 198 -1.92 1.30 -22.41
C LEU A 198 -0.49 1.72 -22.78
N TYR A 199 0.48 1.16 -22.09
CA TYR A 199 1.90 1.38 -22.37
C TYR A 199 2.53 0.07 -22.85
N THR A 200 3.10 0.09 -24.04
CA THR A 200 3.87 -1.02 -24.59
C THR A 200 5.35 -0.65 -24.61
N SER A 201 6.17 -1.35 -23.84
CA SER A 201 7.62 -1.13 -23.84
C SER A 201 8.25 -1.79 -25.06
N MET A 202 9.06 -1.03 -25.82
CA MET A 202 9.85 -1.58 -26.91
C MET A 202 11.00 -2.51 -26.44
N LEU A 203 11.30 -2.54 -25.15
CA LEU A 203 12.44 -3.30 -24.59
C LEU A 203 12.07 -4.72 -24.16
N SER A 204 10.80 -5.09 -24.16
CA SER A 204 10.36 -6.45 -23.90
C SER A 204 9.07 -6.77 -24.65
N PRO A 205 9.05 -7.78 -25.51
CA PRO A 205 7.84 -8.19 -26.22
C PRO A 205 6.73 -8.74 -25.30
N TYR A 206 7.00 -8.84 -23.98
CA TYR A 206 6.11 -9.47 -22.99
C TYR A 206 5.50 -8.49 -21.98
N SER A 207 5.72 -7.20 -22.09
CA SER A 207 5.20 -6.25 -21.10
C SER A 207 4.22 -5.25 -21.69
N SER A 208 2.96 -5.62 -21.70
CA SER A 208 1.87 -4.64 -21.79
C SER A 208 1.68 -4.05 -20.39
N ILE A 209 1.88 -2.76 -20.25
CA ILE A 209 1.77 -2.07 -18.96
C ILE A 209 0.54 -1.18 -19.02
N LEU A 210 -0.34 -1.34 -18.05
CA LEU A 210 -1.48 -0.48 -17.85
C LEU A 210 -1.17 0.51 -16.75
N ALA A 211 -1.27 1.79 -17.03
CA ALA A 211 -1.10 2.84 -16.04
C ALA A 211 -2.45 3.51 -15.74
N ALA A 212 -2.85 3.54 -14.48
CA ALA A 212 -4.00 4.31 -14.02
C ALA A 212 -3.51 5.46 -13.13
N SER A 213 -3.91 6.70 -13.40
CA SER A 213 -3.55 7.83 -12.55
C SER A 213 -4.60 8.05 -11.47
N SER A 214 -4.19 8.22 -10.22
CA SER A 214 -5.02 8.77 -9.17
C SER A 214 -4.63 10.22 -8.93
N THR A 215 -5.34 11.15 -9.54
CA THR A 215 -5.18 12.57 -9.26
C THR A 215 -6.11 12.98 -8.13
N THR A 216 -5.81 12.64 -6.90
CA THR A 216 -6.42 13.31 -5.75
C THR A 216 -5.37 13.52 -4.68
N SER A 217 -4.59 14.56 -4.85
CA SER A 217 -4.02 15.24 -3.68
C SER A 217 -5.21 15.64 -2.79
N PRO A 218 -5.27 15.24 -1.52
CA PRO A 218 -6.27 15.77 -0.62
C PRO A 218 -6.05 17.27 -0.53
N ARG A 219 -7.01 18.06 -1.04
CA ARG A 219 -6.99 19.51 -0.93
C ARG A 219 -6.83 19.85 0.54
N THR A 220 -5.79 20.61 0.84
CA THR A 220 -5.65 21.31 2.11
C THR A 220 -6.78 22.29 2.22
N SER A 221 -7.73 22.03 3.08
CA SER A 221 -8.67 23.01 3.63
C SER A 221 -8.28 23.31 5.04
#